data_7ee38785ad1eb3afea95525e62171ea6
#
_entry.id   7ee38785ad1eb3afea95525e62171ea6
#
_cell.length_a   1.000
_cell.length_b   1.000
_cell.length_c   1.000
_cell.angle_alpha   90.00
_cell.angle_beta   90.00
_cell.angle_gamma   90.00
#
_symmetry.space_group_name_H-M   'P 1'
#
loop_
_entity.id
_entity.type
_entity.pdbx_description
1 polymer ?
#
loop_
_entity_poly.entity_id
_entity_poly.type
_entity_poly.pdbx_seq_one_letter_code
_entity_poly.pdbx_strand_id
1 'polypeptide(L)'
;MGRNSEVLNGGIPWGLLVGSVSGVYMIFMSRNHFNELSPCEALIMKLIWEAPQDIPVQELIDQLRDDYGKDYARTTVVTFVGKLKDKRFVDTYRKGKAAFIHPLRSEEEYRRQLLKEEADFWFNGKAVDMVASICESQKLEDDEVKRIK
;
A
#
# COMPACT_ATOMS: atom_id res chain seq x y z
N MET A 1 -29.61 -28.25 -4.32
CA MET A 1 -29.38 -27.37 -3.62
C MET A 1 -28.00 -26.93 -3.34
N GLY A 2 -26.98 -27.03 -3.13
CA GLY A 2 -25.68 -26.49 -2.86
C GLY A 2 -25.12 -25.46 -3.86
N ARG A 3 -25.86 -24.44 -4.15
CA ARG A 3 -25.42 -23.43 -5.13
C ARG A 3 -24.61 -22.26 -4.54
N ASN A 4 -24.42 -22.25 -3.24
CA ASN A 4 -23.67 -21.20 -2.59
C ASN A 4 -22.15 -21.31 -2.78
N SER A 5 -21.68 -22.45 -3.28
CA SER A 5 -20.26 -22.67 -3.59
C SER A 5 -19.81 -22.05 -4.92
N GLU A 6 -20.75 -21.57 -5.72
CA GLU A 6 -20.45 -21.00 -7.03
C GLU A 6 -20.20 -19.50 -7.01
N VAL A 7 -20.23 -18.89 -5.83
CA VAL A 7 -20.09 -17.44 -5.67
C VAL A 7 -18.86 -17.14 -4.84
N LEU A 8 -18.00 -16.26 -5.36
CA LEU A 8 -16.88 -15.72 -4.60
C LEU A 8 -17.36 -14.78 -3.48
N ASN A 9 -16.52 -14.59 -2.48
CA ASN A 9 -16.74 -13.58 -1.45
C ASN A 9 -17.00 -12.21 -2.11
N GLY A 10 -18.19 -11.69 -1.91
CA GLY A 10 -18.64 -10.45 -2.56
C GLY A 10 -19.72 -10.65 -3.63
N GLY A 11 -20.21 -11.86 -3.81
CA GLY A 11 -21.38 -12.15 -4.65
C GLY A 11 -21.08 -12.27 -6.15
N ILE A 12 -19.84 -12.40 -6.57
CA ILE A 12 -19.45 -12.55 -7.97
C ILE A 12 -19.47 -14.04 -8.35
N PRO A 13 -20.26 -14.45 -9.35
CA PRO A 13 -20.27 -15.84 -9.81
C PRO A 13 -18.94 -16.25 -10.43
N TRP A 14 -18.48 -17.42 -10.10
CA TRP A 14 -17.25 -17.99 -10.65
C TRP A 14 -17.22 -18.02 -12.18
N GLY A 15 -18.35 -18.31 -12.78
CA GLY A 15 -18.47 -18.34 -14.24
C GLY A 15 -18.23 -17.02 -14.93
N LEU A 16 -18.47 -15.90 -14.24
CA LEU A 16 -18.16 -14.56 -14.76
C LEU A 16 -16.66 -14.24 -14.70
N LEU A 17 -15.93 -14.90 -13.80
CA LEU A 17 -14.48 -14.69 -13.67
C LEU A 17 -13.68 -15.57 -14.64
N VAL A 18 -14.21 -16.72 -15.01
CA VAL A 18 -13.54 -17.67 -15.91
C VAL A 18 -13.85 -17.39 -17.39
N GLY A 19 -14.91 -16.63 -17.65
CA GLY A 19 -15.32 -16.31 -19.02
C GLY A 19 -14.49 -15.18 -19.64
N SER A 20 -15.05 -14.53 -20.58
CA SER A 20 -14.45 -13.60 -21.53
C SER A 20 -13.86 -12.29 -21.00
N VAL A 21 -13.72 -12.06 -19.69
CA VAL A 21 -13.35 -10.74 -19.14
C VAL A 21 -12.00 -10.80 -18.45
N SER A 22 -11.02 -11.29 -19.18
CA SER A 22 -9.64 -11.35 -18.69
C SER A 22 -9.11 -9.98 -18.19
N GLY A 23 -9.51 -8.90 -18.84
CA GLY A 23 -9.09 -7.55 -18.46
C GLY A 23 -9.60 -7.11 -17.08
N VAL A 24 -10.90 -7.29 -16.83
CA VAL A 24 -11.50 -6.95 -15.51
C VAL A 24 -10.98 -7.87 -14.42
N TYR A 25 -10.82 -9.14 -14.71
CA TYR A 25 -10.23 -10.10 -13.79
C TYR A 25 -8.78 -9.73 -13.44
N MET A 26 -7.98 -9.40 -14.41
CA MET A 26 -6.60 -8.94 -14.21
C MET A 26 -6.53 -7.67 -13.37
N ILE A 27 -7.39 -6.69 -13.63
CA ILE A 27 -7.49 -5.46 -12.82
C ILE A 27 -7.89 -5.79 -11.40
N PHE A 28 -8.86 -6.67 -11.19
CA PHE A 28 -9.31 -7.11 -9.88
C PHE A 28 -8.19 -7.83 -9.12
N MET A 29 -7.46 -8.74 -9.77
CA MET A 29 -6.31 -9.42 -9.19
C MET A 29 -5.17 -8.46 -8.89
N SER A 30 -4.89 -7.52 -9.76
CA SER A 30 -3.96 -6.44 -9.54
C SER A 30 -4.30 -5.67 -8.27
N ARG A 31 -5.54 -5.23 -8.12
CA ARG A 31 -5.99 -4.50 -6.93
C ARG A 31 -5.76 -5.31 -5.64
N ASN A 32 -6.06 -6.60 -5.66
CA ASN A 32 -5.80 -7.47 -4.50
C ASN A 32 -4.29 -7.64 -4.24
N HIS A 33 -3.49 -7.57 -5.28
CA HIS A 33 -2.05 -7.64 -5.18
C HIS A 33 -1.44 -6.33 -4.66
N PHE A 34 -2.12 -5.21 -4.86
CA PHE A 34 -1.59 -3.87 -4.59
C PHE A 34 -1.92 -3.31 -3.23
N ASN A 35 -2.99 -3.73 -2.63
CA ASN A 35 -3.17 -3.60 -1.21
C ASN A 35 -2.26 -4.59 -0.47
N GLU A 36 -0.99 -4.67 -0.92
CA GLU A 36 0.01 -5.51 -0.26
C GLU A 36 0.24 -5.08 1.18
N LEU A 37 0.10 -3.79 1.46
CA LEU A 37 0.30 -3.23 2.79
C LEU A 37 -1.03 -3.10 3.53
N SER A 38 -1.12 -3.68 4.71
CA SER A 38 -2.17 -3.36 5.67
C SER A 38 -2.02 -1.90 6.16
N PRO A 39 -3.05 -1.29 6.77
CA PRO A 39 -2.92 0.07 7.30
C PRO A 39 -1.75 0.25 8.26
N CYS A 40 -1.49 -0.71 9.14
CA CYS A 40 -0.35 -0.67 10.06
C CYS A 40 0.98 -0.82 9.33
N GLU A 41 1.06 -1.72 8.37
CA GLU A 41 2.26 -1.89 7.53
C GLU A 41 2.56 -0.64 6.70
N ALA A 42 1.53 0.01 6.15
CA ALA A 42 1.69 1.25 5.40
C ALA A 42 2.23 2.38 6.29
N LEU A 43 1.74 2.51 7.51
CA LEU A 43 2.24 3.47 8.49
C LEU A 43 3.72 3.20 8.83
N ILE A 44 4.06 1.96 9.07
CA ILE A 44 5.45 1.55 9.35
C ILE A 44 6.36 1.85 8.17
N MET A 45 5.94 1.51 6.95
CA MET A 45 6.71 1.82 5.75
C MET A 45 6.89 3.32 5.55
N LYS A 46 5.86 4.11 5.84
CA LYS A 46 5.96 5.58 5.75
C LYS A 46 7.06 6.12 6.67
N LEU A 47 7.12 5.66 7.91
CA LEU A 47 8.19 6.03 8.85
C LEU A 47 9.57 5.59 8.38
N ILE A 48 9.67 4.38 7.83
CA ILE A 48 10.93 3.86 7.29
C ILE A 48 11.41 4.70 6.11
N TRP A 49 10.50 5.10 5.22
CA TRP A 49 10.85 5.93 4.05
C TRP A 49 11.18 7.38 4.42
N GLU A 50 10.56 7.93 5.46
CA GLU A 50 10.84 9.28 5.95
C GLU A 50 12.16 9.37 6.72
N ALA A 51 12.67 8.24 7.21
CA ALA A 51 13.94 8.20 7.90
C ALA A 51 15.11 8.53 6.95
N PRO A 52 16.06 9.40 7.36
CA PRO A 52 17.18 9.80 6.50
C PRO A 52 18.18 8.67 6.24
N GLN A 53 18.12 7.62 7.03
CA GLN A 53 18.97 6.42 6.94
C GLN A 53 18.24 5.22 7.51
N ASP A 54 18.85 4.04 7.43
CA ASP A 54 18.28 2.84 8.00
C ASP A 54 17.91 3.04 9.47
N ILE A 55 16.68 2.68 9.82
CA ILE A 55 16.11 2.96 11.14
C ILE A 55 16.29 1.76 12.08
N PRO A 56 16.77 1.97 13.32
CA PRO A 56 16.72 0.93 14.34
C PRO A 56 15.28 0.55 14.71
N VAL A 57 15.02 -0.73 14.94
CA VAL A 57 13.68 -1.20 15.36
C VAL A 57 13.18 -0.46 16.60
N GLN A 58 14.05 -0.12 17.53
CA GLN A 58 13.65 0.60 18.74
C GLN A 58 13.18 2.02 18.43
N GLU A 59 13.86 2.71 17.54
CA GLU A 59 13.46 4.05 17.11
C GLU A 59 12.10 4.04 16.40
N LEU A 60 11.85 3.04 15.56
CA LEU A 60 10.54 2.84 14.94
C LEU A 60 9.43 2.65 15.98
N ILE A 61 9.69 1.86 17.02
CA ILE A 61 8.73 1.65 18.13
C ILE A 61 8.43 2.98 18.83
N ASP A 62 9.47 3.75 19.12
CA ASP A 62 9.33 5.04 19.80
C ASP A 62 8.56 6.04 18.96
N GLN A 63 8.83 6.14 17.66
CA GLN A 63 8.08 7.01 16.73
C GLN A 63 6.61 6.59 16.60
N LEU A 64 6.33 5.31 16.51
CA LEU A 64 4.93 4.81 16.46
C LEU A 64 4.15 5.22 17.70
N ARG A 65 4.76 5.16 18.86
CA ARG A 65 4.14 5.56 20.12
C ARG A 65 3.99 7.08 20.21
N ASP A 66 5.07 7.82 19.98
CA ASP A 66 5.15 9.25 20.28
C ASP A 66 4.40 10.09 19.23
N ASP A 67 4.51 9.74 17.94
CA ASP A 67 3.91 10.52 16.84
C ASP A 67 2.51 10.05 16.46
N TYR A 68 2.22 8.77 16.64
CA TYR A 68 0.94 8.18 16.19
C TYR A 68 0.10 7.55 17.29
N GLY A 69 0.55 7.62 18.54
CA GLY A 69 -0.16 7.05 19.69
C GLY A 69 -0.31 5.52 19.61
N LYS A 70 0.56 4.85 18.85
CA LYS A 70 0.53 3.39 18.68
C LYS A 70 1.52 2.72 19.61
N ASP A 71 1.10 2.47 20.83
CA ASP A 71 1.91 1.80 21.86
C ASP A 71 1.93 0.29 21.63
N TYR A 72 2.60 -0.13 20.56
CA TYR A 72 2.77 -1.54 20.25
C TYR A 72 3.90 -2.18 21.05
N ALA A 73 3.68 -3.41 21.51
CA ALA A 73 4.75 -4.22 22.06
C ALA A 73 5.84 -4.47 21.00
N ARG A 74 7.08 -4.60 21.44
CA ARG A 74 8.21 -4.89 20.55
C ARG A 74 7.97 -6.12 19.67
N THR A 75 7.39 -7.18 20.22
CA THR A 75 7.04 -8.40 19.48
C THR A 75 6.06 -8.14 18.36
N THR A 76 5.10 -7.25 18.56
CA THR A 76 4.11 -6.84 17.54
C THR A 76 4.80 -6.11 16.38
N VAL A 77 5.67 -5.15 16.68
CA VAL A 77 6.42 -4.42 15.64
C VAL A 77 7.35 -5.35 14.87
N VAL A 78 8.06 -6.24 15.56
CA VAL A 78 8.92 -7.25 14.92
C VAL A 78 8.10 -8.16 13.99
N THR A 79 6.89 -8.53 14.38
CA THR A 79 5.97 -9.31 13.51
C THR A 79 5.60 -8.54 12.25
N PHE A 80 5.25 -7.25 12.35
CA PHE A 80 4.96 -6.42 11.18
C PHE A 80 6.19 -6.28 10.26
N VAL A 81 7.35 -6.04 10.84
CA VAL A 81 8.61 -5.98 10.07
C VAL A 81 8.90 -7.30 9.37
N GLY A 82 8.64 -8.43 10.02
CA GLY A 82 8.74 -9.76 9.43
C GLY A 82 7.83 -9.93 8.22
N LYS A 83 6.58 -9.48 8.32
CA LYS A 83 5.63 -9.50 7.18
C LYS A 83 6.11 -8.61 6.03
N LEU A 84 6.65 -7.43 6.33
CA LEU A 84 7.20 -6.53 5.32
C LEU A 84 8.45 -7.13 4.65
N LYS A 85 9.23 -7.86 5.39
CA LYS A 85 10.38 -8.62 4.85
C LYS A 85 9.93 -9.73 3.90
N ASP A 86 8.92 -10.50 4.29
CA ASP A 86 8.33 -11.56 3.45
C ASP A 86 7.74 -10.98 2.14
N LYS A 87 7.18 -9.79 2.20
CA LYS A 87 6.66 -9.04 1.04
C LYS A 87 7.74 -8.31 0.24
N ARG A 88 9.00 -8.39 0.66
CA ARG A 88 10.16 -7.74 0.04
C ARG A 88 10.09 -6.21 -0.01
N PHE A 89 9.50 -5.61 0.99
CA PHE A 89 9.54 -4.16 1.19
C PHE A 89 10.77 -3.71 1.95
N VAL A 90 11.25 -4.54 2.87
CA VAL A 90 12.40 -4.24 3.71
C VAL A 90 13.32 -5.44 3.84
N ASP A 91 14.55 -5.19 4.23
CA ASP A 91 15.45 -6.19 4.81
C ASP A 91 15.90 -5.72 6.21
N THR A 92 16.42 -6.63 6.98
CA THR A 92 16.87 -6.35 8.33
C THR A 92 18.27 -6.88 8.57
N TYR A 93 19.08 -6.13 9.29
CA TYR A 93 20.42 -6.54 9.67
C TYR A 93 20.73 -6.13 11.10
N ARG A 94 21.74 -6.73 11.67
CA ARG A 94 22.23 -6.37 13.02
C ARG A 94 23.53 -5.60 12.94
N LYS A 95 23.62 -4.55 13.75
CA LYS A 95 24.84 -3.81 14.00
C LYS A 95 24.98 -3.69 15.52
N GLY A 96 25.91 -4.46 16.09
CA GLY A 96 26.00 -4.60 17.53
C GLY A 96 24.76 -5.27 18.13
N LYS A 97 24.18 -4.66 19.15
CA LYS A 97 22.96 -5.15 19.80
C LYS A 97 21.66 -4.68 19.14
N ALA A 98 21.75 -3.74 18.21
CA ALA A 98 20.59 -3.16 17.54
C ALA A 98 20.27 -3.86 16.22
N ALA A 99 18.98 -4.04 15.94
CA ALA A 99 18.47 -4.47 14.64
C ALA A 99 18.03 -3.24 13.84
N PHE A 100 18.48 -3.14 12.60
CA PHE A 100 18.19 -2.06 11.68
C PHE A 100 17.30 -2.55 10.54
N ILE A 101 16.49 -1.66 10.01
CA ILE A 101 15.56 -1.89 8.91
C ILE A 101 16.03 -1.07 7.71
N HIS A 102 16.20 -1.74 6.57
CA HIS A 102 16.59 -1.16 5.30
C HIS A 102 15.46 -1.30 4.29
N PRO A 103 14.95 -0.19 3.69
CA PRO A 103 13.92 -0.29 2.65
C PRO A 103 14.51 -0.83 1.35
N LEU A 104 13.82 -1.82 0.75
CA LEU A 104 14.19 -2.42 -0.54
C LEU A 104 13.50 -1.75 -1.73
N ARG A 105 12.38 -1.07 -1.47
CA ARG A 105 11.61 -0.32 -2.47
C ARG A 105 11.55 1.14 -2.06
N SER A 106 11.58 2.05 -3.03
CA SER A 106 11.38 3.46 -2.76
C SER A 106 9.89 3.78 -2.56
N GLU A 107 9.61 4.81 -1.75
CA GLU A 107 8.24 5.33 -1.59
C GLU A 107 7.67 5.79 -2.93
N GLU A 108 8.50 6.43 -3.77
CA GLU A 108 8.08 6.95 -5.06
C GLU A 108 7.63 5.84 -6.02
N GLU A 109 8.39 4.74 -6.10
CA GLU A 109 7.99 3.57 -6.90
C GLU A 109 6.66 2.99 -6.42
N TYR A 110 6.51 2.83 -5.11
CA TYR A 110 5.28 2.31 -4.52
C TYR A 110 4.08 3.23 -4.80
N ARG A 111 4.23 4.54 -4.61
CA ARG A 111 3.17 5.51 -4.90
C ARG A 111 2.76 5.52 -6.37
N ARG A 112 3.73 5.50 -7.29
CA ARG A 112 3.44 5.46 -8.74
C ARG A 112 2.62 4.24 -9.11
N GLN A 113 3.02 3.10 -8.58
CA GLN A 113 2.35 1.84 -8.83
C GLN A 113 0.93 1.85 -8.24
N LEU A 114 0.77 2.28 -7.00
CA LEU A 114 -0.52 2.41 -6.34
C LEU A 114 -1.47 3.33 -7.10
N LEU A 115 -1.01 4.52 -7.51
CA LEU A 115 -1.81 5.49 -8.25
C LEU A 115 -2.20 4.97 -9.63
N LYS A 116 -1.27 4.31 -10.32
CA LYS A 116 -1.57 3.68 -11.63
C LYS A 116 -2.73 2.71 -11.52
N GLU A 117 -2.77 1.93 -10.49
CA GLU A 117 -3.81 0.91 -10.33
C GLU A 117 -5.12 1.44 -9.85
N GLU A 118 -5.12 2.43 -8.98
CA GLU A 118 -6.33 3.14 -8.63
C GLU A 118 -6.94 3.83 -9.88
N ALA A 119 -6.09 4.39 -10.74
CA ALA A 119 -6.54 4.94 -12.01
C ALA A 119 -7.10 3.87 -12.95
N ASP A 120 -6.41 2.74 -13.07
CA ASP A 120 -6.86 1.63 -13.93
C ASP A 120 -8.19 1.04 -13.43
N PHE A 121 -8.35 0.90 -12.14
CA PHE A 121 -9.55 0.30 -11.54
C PHE A 121 -10.75 1.25 -11.55
N TRP A 122 -10.59 2.48 -11.02
CA TRP A 122 -11.70 3.40 -10.82
C TRP A 122 -12.00 4.30 -12.01
N PHE A 123 -11.00 4.55 -12.85
CA PHE A 123 -11.08 5.49 -13.97
C PHE A 123 -10.80 4.83 -15.34
N ASN A 124 -10.85 3.50 -15.40
CA ASN A 124 -10.60 2.72 -16.63
C ASN A 124 -9.28 3.10 -17.32
N GLY A 125 -8.23 3.38 -16.54
CA GLY A 125 -6.93 3.78 -17.04
C GLY A 125 -6.83 5.24 -17.47
N LYS A 126 -7.90 6.04 -17.30
CA LYS A 126 -7.91 7.45 -17.66
C LYS A 126 -7.38 8.32 -16.52
N ALA A 127 -6.08 8.50 -16.48
CA ALA A 127 -5.41 9.30 -15.45
C ALA A 127 -5.91 10.75 -15.40
N VAL A 128 -6.32 11.31 -16.53
CA VAL A 128 -6.89 12.68 -16.61
C VAL A 128 -8.16 12.78 -15.77
N ASP A 129 -9.05 11.79 -15.83
CA ASP A 129 -10.29 11.77 -15.06
C ASP A 129 -10.00 11.67 -13.56
N MET A 130 -8.99 10.90 -13.17
CA MET A 130 -8.54 10.82 -11.79
C MET A 130 -8.01 12.17 -11.29
N VAL A 131 -7.18 12.84 -12.08
CA VAL A 131 -6.65 14.18 -11.76
C VAL A 131 -7.79 15.19 -11.62
N ALA A 132 -8.76 15.19 -12.53
CA ALA A 132 -9.92 16.06 -12.46
C ALA A 132 -10.73 15.84 -11.18
N SER A 133 -10.95 14.58 -10.78
CA SER A 133 -11.64 14.26 -9.53
C SER A 133 -10.88 14.76 -8.30
N ILE A 134 -9.57 14.69 -8.31
CA ILE A 134 -8.72 15.23 -7.22
C ILE A 134 -8.88 16.76 -7.15
N CYS A 135 -8.80 17.45 -8.28
CA CYS A 135 -8.96 18.90 -8.34
C CYS A 135 -10.33 19.35 -7.78
N GLU A 136 -11.39 18.62 -8.13
CA GLU A 136 -12.75 18.89 -7.63
C GLU A 136 -12.87 18.64 -6.13
N SER A 137 -12.30 17.55 -5.63
CA SER A 137 -12.43 17.15 -4.23
C SER A 137 -11.60 18.01 -3.27
N GLN A 138 -10.44 18.49 -3.70
CA GLN A 138 -9.51 19.24 -2.87
C GLN A 138 -9.69 20.77 -2.98
N LYS A 139 -10.55 21.26 -3.88
CA LYS A 139 -10.72 22.69 -4.16
C LYS A 139 -9.37 23.39 -4.36
N LEU A 140 -8.55 22.81 -5.22
CA LEU A 140 -7.21 23.33 -5.50
C LEU A 140 -7.27 24.78 -5.99
N GLU A 141 -6.34 25.58 -5.51
CA GLU A 141 -6.16 26.93 -6.01
C GLU A 141 -5.62 26.94 -7.46
N ASP A 142 -5.89 27.99 -8.20
CA ASP A 142 -5.52 28.06 -9.63
C ASP A 142 -4.02 27.87 -9.89
N ASP A 143 -3.18 28.28 -8.98
CA ASP A 143 -1.72 28.10 -9.07
C ASP A 143 -1.29 26.65 -8.82
N GLU A 144 -2.00 25.92 -7.97
CA GLU A 144 -1.77 24.49 -7.77
C GLU A 144 -2.17 23.69 -9.01
N VAL A 145 -3.30 24.03 -9.62
CA VAL A 145 -3.75 23.40 -10.87
C VAL A 145 -2.72 23.60 -12.00
N LYS A 146 -2.08 24.77 -12.06
CA LYS A 146 -1.05 25.05 -13.05
C LYS A 146 0.21 24.21 -12.88
N ARG A 147 0.52 23.79 -11.67
CA ARG A 147 1.68 22.92 -11.39
C ARG A 147 1.47 21.50 -11.86
N ILE A 148 0.22 21.04 -12.01
CA ILE A 148 -0.12 19.69 -12.47
C ILE A 148 0.20 19.50 -13.94
N LYS A 149 0.28 20.58 -14.69
CA LYS A 149 0.65 20.55 -16.11
C LYS A 149 2.17 20.42 -16.24
#